data_f6f32dd6cf25ece20527652f8a0b1bac
#
_entry.id   f6f32dd6cf25ece20527652f8a0b1bac
#
_cell.length_a   1.000
_cell.length_b   1.000
_cell.length_c   1.000
_cell.angle_alpha   90.00
_cell.angle_beta   90.00
_cell.angle_gamma   90.00
#
_symmetry.space_group_name_H-M   'P 1'
#
loop_
_entity.id
_entity.type
_entity.pdbx_description
1 polymer ?
#
loop_
_entity_poly.entity_id
_entity_poly.type
_entity_poly.pdbx_seq_one_letter_code
_entity_poly.pdbx_strand_id
1 'polypeptide(L)'
;RVDHEKLLEGWYSERKQQLEKSLRSTVENGDYVTESSAVKIFVRDWYLWTLQLVPSWKHWLHLGNRREGMVKYKWVDGKGMAFVPTLGGGINFPQVYAKRLAGKQCQTQPVHLTDDVIFASNKVGLFQLVVLLTPVNGHNPVFDFGELAGLKEATGGHLREGEASVFLNATGPAQLGSESETAYRLATADEFAEDVLCANRPYPRGYDPFRMAKGVGSRRFIVLRPDRFVFAAVNTTAELVDVARMIRSLVDNGRLK
;
A
#
# COMPACT_ATOMS: atom_id res chain seq x y z
N ARG A 1 10.71 -8.68 29.64
CA ARG A 1 10.49 -7.21 29.64
C ARG A 1 10.46 -6.76 28.20
N VAL A 2 9.37 -6.15 27.77
CA VAL A 2 9.25 -5.56 26.42
C VAL A 2 10.24 -4.40 26.34
N ASP A 3 11.05 -4.37 25.28
CA ASP A 3 11.97 -3.28 25.03
C ASP A 3 11.20 -2.10 24.37
N HIS A 4 10.36 -1.45 25.19
CA HIS A 4 9.55 -0.32 24.76
C HIS A 4 10.38 0.83 24.20
N GLU A 5 11.63 0.95 24.65
CA GLU A 5 12.53 2.00 24.26
C GLU A 5 12.92 1.89 22.79
N LYS A 6 13.27 0.70 22.31
CA LYS A 6 13.56 0.45 20.88
C LYS A 6 12.35 0.62 19.99
N LEU A 7 11.17 0.19 20.45
CA LEU A 7 9.92 0.37 19.70
C LEU A 7 9.61 1.87 19.52
N LEU A 8 9.73 2.64 20.60
CA LEU A 8 9.52 4.09 20.58
C LEU A 8 10.57 4.82 19.73
N GLU A 9 11.83 4.37 19.76
CA GLU A 9 12.90 4.92 18.94
C GLU A 9 12.64 4.68 17.44
N GLY A 10 12.16 3.49 17.05
CA GLY A 10 11.75 3.18 15.69
C GLY A 10 10.60 4.07 15.23
N TRP A 11 9.55 4.17 16.04
CA TRP A 11 8.41 5.02 15.78
C TRP A 11 8.82 6.50 15.66
N TYR A 12 9.65 6.99 16.56
CA TYR A 12 10.16 8.36 16.51
C TYR A 12 10.96 8.62 15.22
N SER A 13 11.83 7.69 14.83
CA SER A 13 12.61 7.80 13.59
C SER A 13 11.75 7.87 12.34
N GLU A 14 10.69 7.05 12.27
CA GLU A 14 9.73 7.07 11.18
C GLU A 14 8.94 8.39 11.14
N ARG A 15 8.39 8.82 12.30
CA ARG A 15 7.61 10.06 12.40
C ARG A 15 8.45 11.31 12.16
N LYS A 16 9.70 11.32 12.61
CA LYS A 16 10.64 12.41 12.35
C LYS A 16 10.87 12.57 10.84
N GLN A 17 11.09 11.48 10.11
CA GLN A 17 11.23 11.54 8.66
C GLN A 17 10.00 12.15 7.95
N GLN A 18 8.79 11.79 8.40
CA GLN A 18 7.55 12.38 7.87
C GLN A 18 7.48 13.87 8.16
N LEU A 19 7.76 14.26 9.40
CA LEU A 19 7.71 15.66 9.83
C LEU A 19 8.72 16.52 9.07
N GLU A 20 9.97 16.08 8.98
CA GLU A 20 11.03 16.80 8.25
C GLU A 20 10.68 17.02 6.78
N LYS A 21 10.12 16.02 6.11
CA LYS A 21 9.67 16.16 4.73
C LYS A 21 8.48 17.11 4.58
N SER A 22 7.53 17.05 5.51
CA SER A 22 6.37 17.96 5.50
C SER A 22 6.80 19.40 5.77
N LEU A 23 7.71 19.62 6.73
CA LEU A 23 8.25 20.94 7.04
C LEU A 23 9.02 21.51 5.86
N ARG A 24 9.92 20.71 5.23
CA ARG A 24 10.66 21.14 4.04
C ARG A 24 9.71 21.60 2.94
N SER A 25 8.69 20.80 2.61
CA SER A 25 7.69 21.17 1.60
C SER A 25 6.92 22.44 1.98
N THR A 26 6.65 22.66 3.25
CA THR A 26 5.95 23.85 3.73
C THR A 26 6.85 25.09 3.62
N VAL A 27 8.13 24.98 3.99
CA VAL A 27 9.12 26.06 3.83
C VAL A 27 9.32 26.40 2.36
N GLU A 28 9.54 25.41 1.50
CA GLU A 28 9.68 25.61 0.06
C GLU A 28 8.45 26.33 -0.53
N ASN A 29 7.24 25.92 -0.16
CA ASN A 29 6.02 26.61 -0.58
C ASN A 29 5.92 28.04 0.00
N GLY A 30 6.38 28.25 1.24
CA GLY A 30 6.46 29.58 1.86
C GLY A 30 7.38 30.50 1.07
N ASP A 31 8.56 30.04 0.72
CA ASP A 31 9.54 30.80 -0.08
C ASP A 31 8.97 31.19 -1.46
N TYR A 32 8.20 30.26 -2.09
CA TYR A 32 7.51 30.56 -3.36
C TYR A 32 6.48 31.69 -3.22
N VAL A 33 5.76 31.75 -2.11
CA VAL A 33 4.70 32.75 -1.89
C VAL A 33 5.25 34.09 -1.43
N THR A 34 6.31 34.09 -0.62
CA THR A 34 6.90 35.29 0.01
C THR A 34 8.03 35.93 -0.83
N GLU A 35 8.33 35.41 -2.02
CA GLU A 35 9.36 35.99 -2.89
C GLU A 35 9.01 37.45 -3.25
N SER A 36 9.96 38.32 -3.03
CA SER A 36 9.81 39.79 -3.24
C SER A 36 10.41 40.30 -4.55
N SER A 37 11.25 39.50 -5.22
CA SER A 37 11.89 39.91 -6.48
C SER A 37 10.91 39.83 -7.65
N ALA A 38 10.61 40.95 -8.31
CA ALA A 38 9.70 41.02 -9.46
C ALA A 38 10.11 40.07 -10.60
N VAL A 39 11.40 39.91 -10.84
CA VAL A 39 11.91 39.00 -11.89
C VAL A 39 11.64 37.54 -11.54
N LYS A 40 11.91 37.14 -10.29
CA LYS A 40 11.63 35.76 -9.85
C LYS A 40 10.13 35.46 -9.83
N ILE A 41 9.31 36.42 -9.41
CA ILE A 41 7.86 36.31 -9.43
C ILE A 41 7.40 36.09 -10.88
N PHE A 42 7.86 36.89 -11.83
CA PHE A 42 7.50 36.74 -13.25
C PHE A 42 7.89 35.36 -13.80
N VAL A 43 9.12 34.91 -13.55
CA VAL A 43 9.59 33.59 -14.00
C VAL A 43 8.76 32.46 -13.35
N ARG A 44 8.49 32.56 -12.04
CA ARG A 44 7.66 31.61 -11.31
C ARG A 44 6.25 31.52 -11.91
N ASP A 45 5.60 32.67 -12.13
CA ASP A 45 4.22 32.72 -12.60
C ASP A 45 4.12 32.17 -14.04
N TRP A 46 5.09 32.51 -14.89
CA TRP A 46 5.20 31.96 -16.24
C TRP A 46 5.41 30.45 -16.22
N TYR A 47 6.30 29.94 -15.34
CA TYR A 47 6.54 28.50 -15.16
C TYR A 47 5.27 27.79 -14.69
N LEU A 48 4.59 28.31 -13.66
CA LEU A 48 3.35 27.72 -13.15
C LEU A 48 2.24 27.76 -14.21
N TRP A 49 2.18 28.82 -15.01
CA TRP A 49 1.24 28.90 -16.11
C TRP A 49 1.52 27.83 -17.18
N THR A 50 2.77 27.64 -17.59
CA THR A 50 3.13 26.60 -18.57
C THR A 50 2.81 25.20 -18.09
N LEU A 51 3.02 24.92 -16.81
CA LEU A 51 2.67 23.60 -16.21
C LEU A 51 1.15 23.33 -16.25
N GLN A 52 0.32 24.36 -16.27
CA GLN A 52 -1.14 24.20 -16.33
C GLN A 52 -1.66 23.90 -17.75
N LEU A 53 -0.85 24.14 -18.80
CA LEU A 53 -1.26 23.90 -20.19
C LEU A 53 -1.34 22.39 -20.50
N VAL A 54 -0.56 21.56 -19.81
CA VAL A 54 -0.54 20.11 -20.03
C VAL A 54 -1.30 19.41 -18.90
N PRO A 55 -2.37 18.66 -19.20
CA PRO A 55 -3.21 18.04 -18.16
C PRO A 55 -2.46 17.15 -17.15
N SER A 56 -1.45 16.41 -17.61
CA SER A 56 -0.62 15.56 -16.75
C SER A 56 0.27 16.39 -15.82
N TRP A 57 0.82 17.49 -16.25
CA TRP A 57 1.63 18.40 -15.43
C TRP A 57 0.76 19.17 -14.43
N LYS A 58 -0.40 19.62 -14.89
CA LYS A 58 -1.41 20.22 -14.00
C LYS A 58 -1.81 19.26 -12.90
N HIS A 59 -2.07 17.99 -13.24
CA HIS A 59 -2.38 16.96 -12.24
C HIS A 59 -1.22 16.73 -11.27
N TRP A 60 0.02 16.66 -11.78
CA TRP A 60 1.22 16.56 -10.96
C TRP A 60 1.36 17.75 -9.99
N LEU A 61 1.15 18.96 -10.46
CA LEU A 61 1.18 20.19 -9.66
C LEU A 61 0.14 20.16 -8.52
N HIS A 62 -1.09 19.70 -8.81
CA HIS A 62 -2.14 19.56 -7.80
C HIS A 62 -1.85 18.49 -6.75
N LEU A 63 -1.17 17.42 -7.12
CA LEU A 63 -0.76 16.38 -6.18
C LEU A 63 0.29 16.87 -5.18
N GLY A 64 1.15 17.80 -5.61
CA GLY A 64 2.20 18.39 -4.79
C GLY A 64 3.26 17.41 -4.29
N ASN A 65 4.33 17.93 -3.72
CA ASN A 65 5.44 17.15 -3.15
C ASN A 65 5.05 16.32 -1.91
N ARG A 66 3.89 16.58 -1.32
CA ARG A 66 3.44 15.89 -0.08
C ARG A 66 3.33 14.38 -0.27
N ARG A 67 2.98 13.94 -1.47
CA ARG A 67 2.72 12.51 -1.74
C ARG A 67 3.98 11.65 -1.69
N GLU A 68 5.08 12.10 -2.27
CA GLU A 68 6.35 11.34 -2.22
C GLU A 68 6.95 11.31 -0.82
N GLY A 69 6.78 12.38 -0.07
CA GLY A 69 7.30 12.51 1.28
C GLY A 69 6.70 11.53 2.29
N MET A 70 5.45 11.12 2.10
CA MET A 70 4.71 10.26 3.04
C MET A 70 4.71 8.78 2.67
N VAL A 71 5.27 8.41 1.51
CA VAL A 71 5.08 7.09 0.91
C VAL A 71 6.19 6.10 1.28
N LYS A 72 7.39 6.57 1.64
CA LYS A 72 8.53 5.68 1.90
C LYS A 72 9.41 6.19 3.03
N TYR A 73 9.66 5.31 4.01
CA TYR A 73 10.68 5.53 5.04
C TYR A 73 12.05 5.12 4.53
N LYS A 74 13.07 5.88 4.93
CA LYS A 74 14.48 5.48 4.79
C LYS A 74 14.89 4.67 6.02
N TRP A 75 15.49 3.53 5.77
CA TRP A 75 16.06 2.72 6.85
C TRP A 75 17.20 3.46 7.55
N VAL A 76 17.19 3.40 8.88
CA VAL A 76 18.26 3.91 9.72
C VAL A 76 18.66 2.78 10.66
N ASP A 77 19.92 2.35 10.56
CA ASP A 77 20.45 1.26 11.38
C ASP A 77 20.37 1.56 12.88
N GLY A 78 20.10 0.53 13.66
CA GLY A 78 20.05 0.63 15.11
C GLY A 78 18.81 1.31 15.69
N LYS A 79 17.91 1.86 14.87
CA LYS A 79 16.73 2.65 15.31
C LYS A 79 15.47 1.83 15.58
N GLY A 80 15.53 0.51 15.55
CA GLY A 80 14.37 -0.34 15.86
C GLY A 80 13.22 -0.28 14.86
N MET A 81 13.47 0.20 13.64
CA MET A 81 12.43 0.25 12.58
C MET A 81 12.01 -1.17 12.21
N ALA A 82 10.70 -1.39 12.07
CA ALA A 82 10.13 -2.72 11.88
C ALA A 82 9.74 -2.98 10.42
N PHE A 83 10.71 -3.04 9.51
CA PHE A 83 10.53 -3.47 8.11
C PHE A 83 11.84 -3.96 7.51
N VAL A 84 11.77 -4.66 6.38
CA VAL A 84 12.94 -5.21 5.68
C VAL A 84 13.21 -4.40 4.42
N PRO A 85 14.19 -3.48 4.42
CA PRO A 85 14.41 -2.55 3.30
C PRO A 85 14.82 -3.24 2.01
N THR A 86 15.58 -4.34 2.09
CA THR A 86 16.02 -5.15 0.94
C THR A 86 14.87 -5.89 0.26
N LEU A 87 13.79 -6.14 1.00
CA LEU A 87 12.56 -6.76 0.49
C LEU A 87 11.44 -5.74 0.24
N GLY A 88 11.78 -4.50 -0.06
CA GLY A 88 10.81 -3.45 -0.41
C GLY A 88 9.99 -2.91 0.76
N GLY A 89 10.40 -3.17 2.00
CA GLY A 89 9.75 -2.65 3.21
C GLY A 89 9.87 -1.13 3.37
N GLY A 90 9.02 -0.57 4.23
CA GLY A 90 8.99 0.85 4.56
C GLY A 90 8.17 1.72 3.61
N ILE A 91 7.41 1.12 2.69
CA ILE A 91 6.51 1.82 1.76
C ILE A 91 5.10 1.82 2.36
N ASN A 92 4.40 2.95 2.31
CA ASN A 92 2.98 2.99 2.60
C ASN A 92 2.23 2.29 1.46
N PHE A 93 1.51 1.21 1.77
CA PHE A 93 0.82 0.41 0.77
C PHE A 93 -0.33 1.20 0.15
N PRO A 94 -0.39 1.35 -1.19
CA PRO A 94 -1.41 2.16 -1.83
C PRO A 94 -2.81 1.58 -1.66
N GLN A 95 -3.77 2.41 -1.28
CA GLN A 95 -5.18 2.05 -1.28
C GLN A 95 -5.77 2.15 -2.69
N VAL A 96 -6.51 1.14 -3.10
CA VAL A 96 -7.27 1.13 -4.36
C VAL A 96 -8.70 0.62 -4.11
N TYR A 97 -9.53 0.67 -5.13
CA TYR A 97 -10.87 0.11 -5.11
C TYR A 97 -10.83 -1.34 -5.59
N ALA A 98 -11.62 -2.19 -4.96
CA ALA A 98 -11.69 -3.60 -5.28
C ALA A 98 -13.14 -4.10 -5.30
N LYS A 99 -13.42 -5.09 -6.13
CA LYS A 99 -14.68 -5.85 -6.15
C LYS A 99 -14.40 -7.30 -5.87
N ARG A 100 -15.26 -7.92 -5.07
CA ARG A 100 -15.16 -9.35 -4.76
C ARG A 100 -15.31 -10.18 -6.03
N LEU A 101 -14.47 -11.20 -6.18
CA LEU A 101 -14.63 -12.22 -7.22
C LEU A 101 -15.59 -13.27 -6.67
N ALA A 102 -16.87 -13.12 -6.96
CA ALA A 102 -17.89 -14.09 -6.57
C ALA A 102 -18.53 -14.67 -7.82
N GLY A 103 -18.25 -15.92 -8.13
CA GLY A 103 -18.95 -16.76 -9.09
C GLY A 103 -19.52 -16.06 -10.34
N LYS A 104 -20.69 -16.52 -10.82
CA LYS A 104 -21.40 -15.97 -12.00
C LYS A 104 -22.08 -14.60 -11.79
N GLN A 105 -22.08 -14.03 -10.56
CA GLN A 105 -22.80 -12.80 -10.19
C GLN A 105 -21.89 -11.58 -9.96
N CYS A 106 -20.75 -11.52 -10.63
CA CYS A 106 -19.77 -10.44 -10.44
C CYS A 106 -20.27 -9.00 -10.76
N GLN A 107 -21.39 -8.84 -11.45
CA GLN A 107 -21.86 -7.52 -11.91
C GLN A 107 -22.52 -6.66 -10.83
N THR A 108 -23.00 -7.24 -9.75
CA THR A 108 -23.75 -6.53 -8.68
C THR A 108 -23.00 -6.40 -7.36
N GLN A 109 -21.74 -6.83 -7.29
CA GLN A 109 -20.97 -6.75 -6.05
C GLN A 109 -20.55 -5.31 -5.74
N PRO A 110 -20.69 -4.85 -4.49
CA PRO A 110 -20.27 -3.51 -4.09
C PRO A 110 -18.76 -3.32 -4.24
N VAL A 111 -18.37 -2.07 -4.42
CA VAL A 111 -16.96 -1.69 -4.37
C VAL A 111 -16.51 -1.61 -2.90
N HIS A 112 -15.31 -2.09 -2.62
CA HIS A 112 -14.65 -2.00 -1.32
C HIS A 112 -13.37 -1.18 -1.45
N LEU A 113 -12.98 -0.50 -0.39
CA LEU A 113 -11.61 -0.02 -0.25
C LEU A 113 -10.71 -1.21 0.13
N THR A 114 -9.52 -1.30 -0.45
CA THR A 114 -8.60 -2.41 -0.12
C THR A 114 -8.27 -2.47 1.36
N ASP A 115 -8.25 -1.34 2.06
CA ASP A 115 -8.01 -1.30 3.50
C ASP A 115 -9.12 -2.01 4.30
N ASP A 116 -10.39 -1.86 3.89
CA ASP A 116 -11.53 -2.51 4.56
C ASP A 116 -11.46 -4.03 4.41
N VAL A 117 -10.83 -4.50 3.32
CA VAL A 117 -10.62 -5.94 3.08
C VAL A 117 -9.40 -6.46 3.82
N ILE A 118 -8.28 -5.72 3.76
CA ILE A 118 -6.99 -6.15 4.31
C ILE A 118 -7.02 -6.12 5.84
N PHE A 119 -7.61 -5.07 6.41
CA PHE A 119 -7.67 -4.83 7.85
C PHE A 119 -9.09 -5.02 8.41
N ALA A 120 -9.83 -5.96 7.83
CA ALA A 120 -11.19 -6.27 8.29
C ALA A 120 -11.19 -6.65 9.78
N SER A 121 -12.23 -6.23 10.51
CA SER A 121 -12.31 -6.35 11.96
C SER A 121 -12.32 -7.79 12.50
N ASN A 122 -12.60 -8.77 11.65
CA ASN A 122 -12.55 -10.19 11.97
C ASN A 122 -11.14 -10.80 11.88
N LYS A 123 -10.15 -10.04 11.41
CA LYS A 123 -8.76 -10.48 11.35
C LYS A 123 -8.03 -10.12 12.64
N VAL A 124 -7.28 -11.07 13.18
CA VAL A 124 -6.62 -10.95 14.49
C VAL A 124 -5.08 -11.02 14.41
N GLY A 125 -4.52 -11.40 13.25
CA GLY A 125 -3.08 -11.38 13.02
C GLY A 125 -2.52 -9.96 13.13
N LEU A 126 -1.38 -9.80 13.79
CA LEU A 126 -0.68 -8.51 13.90
C LEU A 126 -0.24 -8.01 12.53
N PHE A 127 0.19 -8.91 11.66
CA PHE A 127 0.53 -8.63 10.27
C PHE A 127 -0.56 -9.15 9.35
N GLN A 128 -0.75 -8.48 8.22
CA GLN A 128 -1.70 -8.89 7.20
C GLN A 128 -0.97 -9.33 5.94
N LEU A 129 -1.41 -10.42 5.31
CA LEU A 129 -0.87 -10.91 4.05
C LEU A 129 -1.77 -10.47 2.90
N VAL A 130 -1.16 -9.83 1.93
CA VAL A 130 -1.75 -9.55 0.62
C VAL A 130 -1.08 -10.43 -0.41
N VAL A 131 -1.88 -11.16 -1.18
CA VAL A 131 -1.43 -11.93 -2.34
C VAL A 131 -1.87 -11.19 -3.59
N LEU A 132 -0.92 -10.73 -4.38
CA LEU A 132 -1.17 -10.00 -5.61
C LEU A 132 -0.92 -10.92 -6.81
N LEU A 133 -1.98 -11.29 -7.50
CA LEU A 133 -1.95 -12.19 -8.64
C LEU A 133 -1.99 -11.37 -9.93
N THR A 134 -0.95 -11.46 -10.74
CA THR A 134 -0.90 -10.76 -12.04
C THR A 134 -1.20 -11.75 -13.16
N PRO A 135 -2.21 -11.49 -14.02
CA PRO A 135 -2.48 -12.32 -15.19
C PRO A 135 -1.27 -12.38 -16.12
N VAL A 136 -0.99 -13.55 -16.66
CA VAL A 136 0.08 -13.77 -17.62
C VAL A 136 -0.54 -14.24 -18.93
N ASN A 137 -0.21 -13.58 -20.03
CA ASN A 137 -0.71 -13.90 -21.38
C ASN A 137 -2.25 -14.01 -21.47
N GLY A 138 -2.97 -13.18 -20.71
CA GLY A 138 -4.44 -13.19 -20.68
C GLY A 138 -5.07 -14.33 -19.86
N HIS A 139 -4.26 -15.18 -19.26
CA HIS A 139 -4.74 -16.22 -18.36
C HIS A 139 -4.70 -15.76 -16.92
N ASN A 140 -5.81 -15.97 -16.20
CA ASN A 140 -5.86 -15.70 -14.77
C ASN A 140 -5.02 -16.74 -14.02
N PRO A 141 -4.17 -16.31 -13.09
CA PRO A 141 -3.39 -17.24 -12.29
C PRO A 141 -4.31 -18.05 -11.37
N VAL A 142 -4.01 -19.32 -11.21
CA VAL A 142 -4.58 -20.17 -10.16
C VAL A 142 -3.79 -19.92 -8.89
N PHE A 143 -4.48 -19.73 -7.77
CA PHE A 143 -3.86 -19.59 -6.46
C PHE A 143 -4.38 -20.70 -5.54
N ASP A 144 -3.46 -21.48 -5.00
CA ASP A 144 -3.74 -22.50 -4.00
C ASP A 144 -3.38 -21.95 -2.60
N PHE A 145 -4.36 -21.89 -1.71
CA PHE A 145 -4.13 -21.51 -0.32
C PHE A 145 -3.21 -22.48 0.44
N GLY A 146 -3.07 -23.71 -0.05
CA GLY A 146 -2.09 -24.69 0.44
C GLY A 146 -0.64 -24.17 0.38
N GLU A 147 -0.35 -23.24 -0.55
CA GLU A 147 0.97 -22.59 -0.63
C GLU A 147 1.31 -21.76 0.63
N LEU A 148 0.31 -21.36 1.40
CA LEU A 148 0.46 -20.56 2.61
C LEU A 148 0.47 -21.41 3.89
N ALA A 149 0.35 -22.74 3.76
CA ALA A 149 0.25 -23.62 4.91
C ALA A 149 1.45 -23.48 5.86
N GLY A 150 1.16 -23.40 7.16
CA GLY A 150 2.19 -23.31 8.20
C GLY A 150 2.69 -21.90 8.51
N LEU A 151 2.17 -20.84 7.88
CA LEU A 151 2.56 -19.46 8.18
C LEU A 151 2.17 -19.06 9.61
N LYS A 152 1.01 -19.50 10.09
CA LYS A 152 0.55 -19.24 11.45
C LYS A 152 1.52 -19.81 12.49
N GLU A 153 1.94 -21.04 12.31
CA GLU A 153 2.90 -21.72 13.18
C GLU A 153 4.28 -21.05 13.11
N ALA A 154 4.74 -20.74 11.89
CA ALA A 154 6.04 -20.11 11.66
C ALA A 154 6.13 -18.72 12.32
N THR A 155 5.02 -17.98 12.38
CA THR A 155 4.97 -16.63 12.97
C THR A 155 4.49 -16.60 14.43
N GLY A 156 4.14 -17.74 15.02
CA GLY A 156 3.52 -17.77 16.35
C GLY A 156 2.12 -17.13 16.36
N GLY A 157 1.39 -17.17 15.23
CA GLY A 157 0.04 -16.63 15.08
C GLY A 157 -0.06 -15.16 14.68
N HIS A 158 1.07 -14.48 14.45
CA HIS A 158 1.11 -13.06 14.08
C HIS A 158 0.82 -12.79 12.60
N LEU A 159 0.97 -13.78 11.74
CA LEU A 159 0.54 -13.80 10.34
C LEU A 159 -0.23 -15.09 10.10
N ARG A 160 -1.44 -15.01 9.60
CA ARG A 160 -2.33 -16.17 9.46
C ARG A 160 -2.72 -16.38 8.01
N GLU A 161 -2.53 -17.59 7.49
CA GLU A 161 -2.88 -17.97 6.13
C GLU A 161 -4.37 -17.76 5.80
N GLY A 162 -5.27 -18.09 6.73
CA GLY A 162 -6.72 -17.92 6.58
C GLY A 162 -7.19 -16.46 6.56
N GLU A 163 -6.32 -15.51 6.90
CA GLU A 163 -6.61 -14.07 6.87
C GLU A 163 -6.02 -13.38 5.63
N ALA A 164 -5.36 -14.13 4.73
CA ALA A 164 -4.77 -13.59 3.52
C ALA A 164 -5.82 -12.96 2.60
N SER A 165 -5.53 -11.77 2.07
CA SER A 165 -6.35 -11.06 1.09
C SER A 165 -5.77 -11.26 -0.29
N VAL A 166 -6.53 -11.86 -1.20
CA VAL A 166 -6.08 -12.16 -2.57
C VAL A 166 -6.64 -11.11 -3.52
N PHE A 167 -5.75 -10.42 -4.24
CA PHE A 167 -6.14 -9.44 -5.25
C PHE A 167 -5.62 -9.85 -6.62
N LEU A 168 -6.53 -9.91 -7.59
CA LEU A 168 -6.17 -10.05 -8.99
C LEU A 168 -5.85 -8.67 -9.57
N ASN A 169 -4.64 -8.49 -10.07
CA ASN A 169 -4.15 -7.26 -10.68
C ASN A 169 -4.74 -7.04 -12.09
N ALA A 170 -6.07 -7.03 -12.15
CA ALA A 170 -6.87 -6.82 -13.36
C ALA A 170 -8.18 -6.12 -13.02
N THR A 171 -8.70 -5.32 -13.94
CA THR A 171 -9.96 -4.55 -13.79
C THR A 171 -11.15 -5.17 -14.52
N GLY A 172 -10.91 -6.10 -15.46
CA GLY A 172 -11.98 -6.76 -16.23
C GLY A 172 -12.65 -7.91 -15.49
N PRO A 173 -13.71 -8.48 -16.09
CA PRO A 173 -14.32 -9.72 -15.60
C PRO A 173 -13.26 -10.81 -15.52
N ALA A 174 -13.14 -11.42 -14.36
CA ALA A 174 -12.15 -12.44 -14.12
C ALA A 174 -12.73 -13.54 -13.25
N GLN A 175 -12.35 -14.77 -13.52
CA GLN A 175 -12.66 -15.93 -12.67
C GLN A 175 -11.33 -16.47 -12.17
N LEU A 176 -11.21 -16.60 -10.85
CA LEU A 176 -10.16 -17.45 -10.28
C LEU A 176 -10.67 -18.89 -10.30
N GLY A 177 -9.82 -19.83 -10.72
CA GLY A 177 -10.16 -21.26 -10.79
C GLY A 177 -10.41 -21.92 -9.43
N SER A 178 -10.40 -21.17 -8.36
CA SER A 178 -10.71 -21.58 -6.99
C SER A 178 -11.91 -20.78 -6.48
N GLU A 179 -12.89 -21.45 -5.87
CA GLU A 179 -14.05 -20.84 -5.20
C GLU A 179 -13.65 -20.11 -3.91
N SER A 180 -12.61 -19.27 -3.96
CA SER A 180 -12.17 -18.52 -2.78
C SER A 180 -13.06 -17.33 -2.53
N GLU A 181 -13.82 -17.39 -1.45
CA GLU A 181 -14.65 -16.27 -0.98
C GLU A 181 -13.86 -15.00 -0.61
N THR A 182 -12.53 -15.08 -0.57
CA THR A 182 -11.63 -14.01 -0.14
C THR A 182 -10.84 -13.36 -1.27
N ALA A 183 -11.23 -13.62 -2.53
CA ALA A 183 -10.53 -13.07 -3.70
C ALA A 183 -11.26 -11.85 -4.27
N TYR A 184 -10.47 -10.85 -4.66
CA TYR A 184 -10.94 -9.58 -5.20
C TYR A 184 -10.22 -9.26 -6.51
N ARG A 185 -10.87 -8.52 -7.39
CA ARG A 185 -10.24 -7.83 -8.52
C ARG A 185 -10.18 -6.33 -8.27
N LEU A 186 -9.35 -5.64 -9.02
CA LEU A 186 -9.31 -4.19 -8.97
C LEU A 186 -10.57 -3.60 -9.63
N ALA A 187 -11.10 -2.53 -9.06
CA ALA A 187 -12.20 -1.77 -9.64
C ALA A 187 -11.69 -0.52 -10.36
N THR A 188 -12.39 -0.10 -11.39
CA THR A 188 -12.10 1.13 -12.13
C THR A 188 -12.64 2.36 -11.41
N ALA A 189 -12.27 3.55 -11.89
CA ALA A 189 -12.83 4.82 -11.41
C ALA A 189 -14.35 4.90 -11.67
N ASP A 190 -14.79 4.40 -12.81
CA ASP A 190 -16.21 4.43 -13.20
C ASP A 190 -17.02 3.50 -12.32
N GLU A 191 -16.54 2.28 -12.08
CA GLU A 191 -17.20 1.35 -11.16
C GLU A 191 -17.34 1.91 -9.73
N PHE A 192 -16.37 2.68 -9.27
CA PHE A 192 -16.47 3.37 -7.98
C PHE A 192 -17.46 4.54 -8.06
N ALA A 193 -17.47 5.31 -9.15
CA ALA A 193 -18.37 6.44 -9.33
C ALA A 193 -19.84 6.03 -9.34
N GLU A 194 -20.15 4.82 -9.82
CA GLU A 194 -21.50 4.24 -9.86
C GLU A 194 -21.90 3.57 -8.53
N ASP A 195 -20.96 3.39 -7.60
CA ASP A 195 -21.19 2.71 -6.33
C ASP A 195 -21.72 3.66 -5.24
N VAL A 196 -22.46 3.11 -4.29
CA VAL A 196 -22.98 3.84 -3.12
C VAL A 196 -21.84 4.49 -2.30
N LEU A 197 -20.66 3.89 -2.28
CA LEU A 197 -19.47 4.47 -1.61
C LEU A 197 -19.06 5.82 -2.21
N CYS A 198 -19.38 6.08 -3.48
CA CYS A 198 -19.11 7.36 -4.13
C CYS A 198 -20.20 8.40 -3.90
N ALA A 199 -21.32 8.04 -3.30
CA ALA A 199 -22.42 8.97 -3.05
C ALA A 199 -21.90 10.23 -2.31
N ASN A 200 -22.14 11.41 -2.90
CA ASN A 200 -21.66 12.71 -2.41
C ASN A 200 -20.13 12.89 -2.41
N ARG A 201 -19.38 12.09 -3.13
CA ARG A 201 -17.93 12.25 -3.33
C ARG A 201 -17.63 12.66 -4.77
N PRO A 202 -16.59 13.47 -5.00
CA PRO A 202 -16.18 13.80 -6.36
C PRO A 202 -15.64 12.56 -7.09
N TYR A 203 -15.84 12.52 -8.40
CA TYR A 203 -15.23 11.50 -9.26
C TYR A 203 -13.72 11.42 -9.04
N PRO A 204 -13.13 10.21 -8.89
CA PRO A 204 -11.71 10.02 -8.55
C PRO A 204 -10.80 10.28 -9.77
N ARG A 205 -10.62 11.55 -10.12
CA ARG A 205 -9.77 11.95 -11.25
C ARG A 205 -8.32 11.51 -11.05
N GLY A 206 -7.72 10.95 -12.10
CA GLY A 206 -6.34 10.46 -12.06
C GLY A 206 -6.14 9.22 -11.19
N TYR A 207 -7.20 8.49 -10.88
CA TYR A 207 -7.12 7.21 -10.21
C TYR A 207 -6.42 6.17 -11.11
N ASP A 208 -5.47 5.45 -10.52
CA ASP A 208 -4.78 4.33 -11.15
C ASP A 208 -5.04 3.06 -10.34
N PRO A 209 -5.82 2.10 -10.86
CA PRO A 209 -6.12 0.86 -10.15
C PRO A 209 -4.88 -0.01 -9.91
N PHE A 210 -3.85 0.11 -10.73
CA PHE A 210 -2.64 -0.70 -10.67
C PHE A 210 -1.57 -0.15 -9.71
N ARG A 211 -1.90 0.85 -8.90
CA ARG A 211 -0.97 1.47 -7.95
C ARG A 211 -0.35 0.49 -6.95
N MET A 212 -1.08 -0.56 -6.55
CA MET A 212 -0.54 -1.57 -5.63
C MET A 212 0.66 -2.27 -6.26
N ALA A 213 0.50 -2.83 -7.46
CA ALA A 213 1.59 -3.50 -8.16
C ALA A 213 2.78 -2.58 -8.42
N LYS A 214 2.52 -1.35 -8.88
CA LYS A 214 3.57 -0.34 -9.09
C LYS A 214 4.32 0.01 -7.80
N GLY A 215 3.61 0.13 -6.68
CA GLY A 215 4.19 0.48 -5.39
C GLY A 215 5.14 -0.58 -4.84
N VAL A 216 4.83 -1.85 -5.03
CA VAL A 216 5.64 -2.98 -4.50
C VAL A 216 6.51 -3.67 -5.56
N GLY A 217 6.62 -3.12 -6.78
CA GLY A 217 7.41 -3.71 -7.87
C GLY A 217 6.85 -5.05 -8.34
N SER A 218 5.53 -5.17 -8.44
CA SER A 218 4.80 -6.38 -8.87
C SER A 218 5.14 -7.65 -8.08
N ARG A 219 5.49 -7.50 -6.80
CA ARG A 219 5.73 -8.63 -5.90
C ARG A 219 4.43 -9.38 -5.62
N ARG A 220 4.54 -10.73 -5.47
CA ARG A 220 3.39 -11.61 -5.31
C ARG A 220 2.84 -11.60 -3.88
N PHE A 221 3.70 -11.69 -2.89
CA PHE A 221 3.35 -11.74 -1.47
C PHE A 221 3.81 -10.47 -0.76
N ILE A 222 2.87 -9.74 -0.17
CA ILE A 222 3.14 -8.49 0.52
C ILE A 222 2.68 -8.64 1.97
N VAL A 223 3.61 -8.53 2.90
CA VAL A 223 3.33 -8.54 4.34
C VAL A 223 3.22 -7.10 4.81
N LEU A 224 2.07 -6.77 5.40
CA LEU A 224 1.74 -5.43 5.87
C LEU A 224 1.75 -5.36 7.40
N ARG A 225 2.25 -4.27 7.93
CA ARG A 225 2.12 -3.86 9.33
C ARG A 225 0.70 -3.32 9.60
N PRO A 226 0.28 -3.22 10.89
CA PRO A 226 -1.02 -2.65 11.26
C PRO A 226 -1.23 -1.21 10.80
N ASP A 227 -0.17 -0.45 10.63
CA ASP A 227 -0.18 0.94 10.14
C ASP A 227 -0.13 1.06 8.62
N ARG A 228 -0.38 -0.05 7.90
CA ARG A 228 -0.43 -0.13 6.44
C ARG A 228 0.92 0.01 5.73
N PHE A 229 2.02 0.06 6.46
CA PHE A 229 3.33 0.01 5.83
C PHE A 229 3.73 -1.41 5.47
N VAL A 230 4.38 -1.55 4.32
CA VAL A 230 4.96 -2.82 3.88
C VAL A 230 6.08 -3.21 4.84
N PHE A 231 5.94 -4.37 5.47
CA PHE A 231 7.02 -4.99 6.23
C PHE A 231 8.05 -5.63 5.28
N ALA A 232 7.56 -6.45 4.37
CA ALA A 232 8.34 -7.08 3.30
C ALA A 232 7.43 -7.44 2.12
N ALA A 233 7.99 -7.48 0.91
CA ALA A 233 7.31 -7.93 -0.29
C ALA A 233 8.23 -8.90 -1.05
N VAL A 234 7.72 -10.10 -1.36
CA VAL A 234 8.48 -11.22 -1.91
C VAL A 234 7.71 -11.92 -3.04
N ASN A 235 8.41 -12.75 -3.81
CA ASN A 235 7.80 -13.44 -4.96
C ASN A 235 7.51 -14.91 -4.70
N THR A 236 8.29 -15.56 -3.85
CA THR A 236 8.22 -17.02 -3.63
C THR A 236 7.75 -17.34 -2.22
N THR A 237 7.16 -18.54 -2.06
CA THR A 237 6.76 -19.05 -0.75
C THR A 237 7.96 -19.30 0.17
N ALA A 238 9.11 -19.68 -0.37
CA ALA A 238 10.34 -19.85 0.40
C ALA A 238 10.78 -18.52 1.05
N GLU A 239 10.82 -17.43 0.27
CA GLU A 239 11.10 -16.09 0.79
C GLU A 239 10.05 -15.66 1.83
N LEU A 240 8.77 -16.02 1.62
CA LEU A 240 7.70 -15.70 2.57
C LEU A 240 7.90 -16.42 3.91
N VAL A 241 8.36 -17.67 3.90
CA VAL A 241 8.72 -18.43 5.11
C VAL A 241 9.88 -17.76 5.85
N ASP A 242 10.89 -17.25 5.13
CA ASP A 242 11.99 -16.51 5.75
C ASP A 242 11.50 -15.21 6.39
N VAL A 243 10.59 -14.48 5.72
CA VAL A 243 9.92 -13.31 6.30
C VAL A 243 9.12 -13.70 7.56
N ALA A 244 8.43 -14.83 7.55
CA ALA A 244 7.70 -15.35 8.72
C ALA A 244 8.63 -15.60 9.91
N ARG A 245 9.80 -16.18 9.69
CA ARG A 245 10.83 -16.37 10.73
C ARG A 245 11.35 -15.04 11.27
N MET A 246 11.55 -14.04 10.40
CA MET A 246 11.93 -12.69 10.82
C MET A 246 10.87 -12.05 11.72
N ILE A 247 9.59 -12.16 11.37
CA ILE A 247 8.47 -11.66 12.20
C ILE A 247 8.53 -12.31 13.58
N ARG A 248 8.66 -13.63 13.65
CA ARG A 248 8.74 -14.35 14.91
C ARG A 248 9.91 -13.86 15.76
N SER A 249 11.10 -13.74 15.17
CA SER A 249 12.28 -13.23 15.86
C SER A 249 12.07 -11.81 16.41
N LEU A 250 11.42 -10.93 15.65
CA LEU A 250 11.11 -9.57 16.11
C LEU A 250 10.14 -9.54 17.29
N VAL A 251 9.13 -10.44 17.28
CA VAL A 251 8.15 -10.55 18.35
C VAL A 251 8.79 -11.17 19.60
N ASP A 252 9.52 -12.28 19.45
CA ASP A 252 10.17 -13.00 20.56
C ASP A 252 11.22 -12.13 21.25
N ASN A 253 11.94 -11.29 20.50
CA ASN A 253 12.91 -10.32 21.02
C ASN A 253 12.24 -9.06 21.62
N GLY A 254 10.92 -9.01 21.72
CA GLY A 254 10.18 -7.90 22.32
C GLY A 254 10.14 -6.62 21.51
N ARG A 255 10.54 -6.66 20.23
CA ARG A 255 10.53 -5.48 19.34
C ARG A 255 9.15 -5.13 18.78
N LEU A 256 8.16 -6.04 18.92
CA LEU A 256 6.80 -5.89 18.37
C LEU A 256 5.71 -6.43 19.33
N LYS A 257 5.93 -6.45 20.62
CA LYS A 257 4.89 -6.80 21.61
C LYS A 257 4.16 -5.57 22.08
#